data_2431e4591c180178dad0d83ef0232681
#
_entry.id   2431e4591c180178dad0d83ef0232681
#
_cell.length_a   1.000
_cell.length_b   1.000
_cell.length_c   1.000
_cell.angle_alpha   90.00
_cell.angle_beta   90.00
_cell.angle_gamma   90.00
#
_symmetry.space_group_name_H-M   'P 1'
#
loop_
_entity.id
_entity.type
_entity.pdbx_description
1 polymer ?
#
loop_
_entity_poly.entity_id
_entity_poly.type
_entity_poly.pdbx_seq_one_letter_code
_entity_poly.pdbx_strand_id
1 'polypeptide(L)'
;MNQFDLKNRTALITGGAQGFGFDITKKFLNSGANVIIWDIDEKKLQNSIKKINNSKLSYNVADVSNFEKINQTVLEINKKTNIDILINNAGITGPTAELWNYSINDWNKVIEINLNGTFNCCKAVVPNMIENNYGRIVNISSVAGKDGNANASAYSSSKAAVLALTKTLGKELAGKNIAVKAVTPSGAKTRILDQMTDKHVKFMLSKVPRGRFLELQELSSLVCWLSSEENSFSTAAVFDISGGRSTY
;
A
#
# COMPACT_ATOMS: atom_id res chain seq x y z
N MET A 1 25.58 -3.42 6.74
CA MET A 1 24.11 -3.59 6.78
C MET A 1 23.65 -3.67 5.32
N ASN A 2 23.01 -4.76 4.90
CA ASN A 2 22.49 -4.85 3.54
C ASN A 2 21.36 -3.82 3.35
N GLN A 3 21.54 -2.93 2.39
CA GLN A 3 20.57 -1.91 2.04
C GLN A 3 20.10 -2.18 0.61
N PHE A 4 18.79 -2.33 0.39
CA PHE A 4 18.24 -2.38 -0.96
C PHE A 4 18.46 -1.03 -1.64
N ASP A 5 19.03 -1.03 -2.83
CA ASP A 5 19.34 0.20 -3.55
C ASP A 5 18.15 0.66 -4.37
N LEU A 6 17.65 1.85 -4.04
CA LEU A 6 16.60 2.54 -4.79
C LEU A 6 17.11 3.90 -5.32
N LYS A 7 18.42 4.08 -5.44
CA LYS A 7 19.00 5.32 -5.99
C LYS A 7 18.46 5.56 -7.40
N ASN A 8 18.25 6.83 -7.72
CA ASN A 8 17.74 7.30 -9.01
C ASN A 8 16.33 6.78 -9.35
N ARG A 9 15.62 6.17 -8.40
CA ARG A 9 14.21 5.78 -8.54
C ARG A 9 13.30 6.79 -7.87
N THR A 10 12.17 7.06 -8.50
CA THR A 10 11.10 7.88 -7.92
C THR A 10 9.94 6.97 -7.53
N ALA A 11 9.59 6.99 -6.24
CA ALA A 11 8.50 6.23 -5.67
C ALA A 11 7.31 7.12 -5.34
N LEU A 12 6.13 6.73 -5.80
CA LEU A 12 4.85 7.30 -5.40
C LEU A 12 4.19 6.39 -4.35
N ILE A 13 3.85 6.95 -3.18
CA ILE A 13 3.27 6.21 -2.05
C ILE A 13 1.94 6.85 -1.67
N THR A 14 0.83 6.13 -1.88
CA THR A 14 -0.49 6.60 -1.47
C THR A 14 -0.76 6.32 0.02
N GLY A 15 -1.48 7.23 0.72
CA GLY A 15 -1.63 7.14 2.17
C GLY A 15 -0.29 7.29 2.90
N GLY A 16 0.63 8.09 2.33
CA GLY A 16 2.02 8.20 2.78
C GLY A 16 2.23 9.03 4.05
N ALA A 17 1.19 9.71 4.55
CA ALA A 17 1.33 10.64 5.65
C ALA A 17 1.32 9.99 7.05
N GLN A 18 0.95 8.72 7.18
CA GLN A 18 0.87 8.02 8.47
C GLN A 18 1.03 6.50 8.34
N GLY A 19 1.16 5.81 9.48
CA GLY A 19 1.15 4.34 9.56
C GLY A 19 2.18 3.66 8.66
N PHE A 20 1.76 2.64 7.93
CA PHE A 20 2.62 1.91 6.99
C PHE A 20 3.22 2.81 5.93
N GLY A 21 2.41 3.69 5.29
CA GLY A 21 2.89 4.57 4.23
C GLY A 21 4.00 5.50 4.70
N PHE A 22 3.89 6.04 5.91
CA PHE A 22 4.93 6.89 6.50
C PHE A 22 6.23 6.12 6.78
N ASP A 23 6.15 4.89 7.28
CA ASP A 23 7.36 4.08 7.54
C ASP A 23 8.02 3.60 6.25
N ILE A 24 7.21 3.22 5.24
CA ILE A 24 7.69 2.90 3.89
C ILE A 24 8.42 4.13 3.28
N THR A 25 7.84 5.33 3.43
CA THR A 25 8.47 6.59 2.99
C THR A 25 9.87 6.76 3.57
N LYS A 26 10.01 6.62 4.90
CA LYS A 26 11.33 6.70 5.55
C LYS A 26 12.30 5.64 5.03
N LYS A 27 11.84 4.41 4.90
CA LYS A 27 12.66 3.31 4.41
C LYS A 27 13.17 3.56 3.00
N PHE A 28 12.31 4.06 2.10
CA PHE A 28 12.66 4.34 0.70
C PHE A 28 13.64 5.51 0.58
N LEU A 29 13.44 6.59 1.32
CA LEU A 29 14.40 7.70 1.40
C LEU A 29 15.77 7.23 1.88
N ASN A 30 15.80 6.39 2.92
CA ASN A 30 17.04 5.81 3.45
C ASN A 30 17.72 4.84 2.45
N SER A 31 16.95 4.29 1.52
CA SER A 31 17.42 3.44 0.41
C SER A 31 17.81 4.25 -0.85
N GLY A 32 17.73 5.58 -0.77
CA GLY A 32 18.21 6.51 -1.80
C GLY A 32 17.17 6.99 -2.80
N ALA A 33 15.92 6.54 -2.72
CA ALA A 33 14.84 6.95 -3.62
C ALA A 33 14.47 8.43 -3.47
N ASN A 34 13.96 9.03 -4.54
CA ASN A 34 13.08 10.18 -4.45
C ASN A 34 11.67 9.68 -4.11
N VAL A 35 10.98 10.35 -3.19
CA VAL A 35 9.67 9.89 -2.73
C VAL A 35 8.64 11.00 -2.87
N ILE A 36 7.50 10.65 -3.47
CA ILE A 36 6.31 11.49 -3.55
C ILE A 36 5.24 10.81 -2.70
N ILE A 37 4.74 11.48 -1.69
CA ILE A 37 3.64 10.96 -0.87
C ILE A 37 2.33 11.61 -1.23
N TRP A 38 1.28 10.81 -1.32
CA TRP A 38 -0.10 11.26 -1.48
C TRP A 38 -0.91 10.94 -0.25
N ASP A 39 -1.75 11.86 0.16
CA ASP A 39 -2.77 11.65 1.19
C ASP A 39 -3.90 12.67 0.94
N ILE A 40 -5.08 12.40 1.45
CA ILE A 40 -6.21 13.35 1.40
C ILE A 40 -6.07 14.44 2.47
N ASP A 41 -5.30 14.18 3.53
CA ASP A 41 -5.11 15.07 4.68
C ASP A 41 -3.83 15.91 4.52
N GLU A 42 -3.99 17.13 4.04
CA GLU A 42 -2.87 18.05 3.82
C GLU A 42 -2.10 18.36 5.10
N LYS A 43 -2.77 18.48 6.24
CA LYS A 43 -2.11 18.78 7.53
C LYS A 43 -1.17 17.63 7.93
N LYS A 44 -1.60 16.38 7.72
CA LYS A 44 -0.74 15.22 7.97
C LYS A 44 0.43 15.16 7.00
N LEU A 45 0.23 15.49 5.71
CA LEU A 45 1.31 15.59 4.72
C LEU A 45 2.35 16.60 5.16
N GLN A 46 1.96 17.83 5.48
CA GLN A 46 2.86 18.88 5.95
C GLN A 46 3.64 18.49 7.21
N ASN A 47 2.97 17.84 8.17
CA ASN A 47 3.62 17.33 9.37
C ASN A 47 4.64 16.25 9.05
N SER A 48 4.35 15.37 8.10
CA SER A 48 5.26 14.31 7.66
C SER A 48 6.50 14.86 6.98
N ILE A 49 6.33 15.86 6.09
CA ILE A 49 7.46 16.59 5.46
C ILE A 49 8.36 17.21 6.54
N LYS A 50 7.78 17.96 7.47
CA LYS A 50 8.55 18.59 8.57
C LYS A 50 9.28 17.54 9.42
N LYS A 51 8.64 16.43 9.76
CA LYS A 51 9.20 15.38 10.61
C LYS A 51 10.35 14.61 9.95
N ILE A 52 10.22 14.33 8.65
CA ILE A 52 11.24 13.58 7.89
C ILE A 52 12.39 14.51 7.49
N ASN A 53 12.10 15.75 7.09
CA ASN A 53 13.06 16.80 6.72
C ASN A 53 14.12 16.30 5.72
N ASN A 54 13.68 15.80 4.56
CA ASN A 54 14.55 15.26 3.52
C ASN A 54 14.22 15.91 2.18
N SER A 55 15.22 16.44 1.49
CA SER A 55 15.08 17.15 0.20
C SER A 55 14.56 16.27 -0.95
N LYS A 56 14.65 14.94 -0.83
CA LYS A 56 14.13 13.98 -1.78
C LYS A 56 12.64 13.62 -1.53
N LEU A 57 11.99 14.25 -0.55
CA LEU A 57 10.59 14.02 -0.21
C LEU A 57 9.73 15.19 -0.70
N SER A 58 8.70 14.87 -1.44
CA SER A 58 7.64 15.81 -1.83
C SER A 58 6.24 15.21 -1.60
N TYR A 59 5.20 16.03 -1.74
CA TYR A 59 3.83 15.55 -1.58
C TYR A 59 2.84 16.21 -2.53
N ASN A 60 1.71 15.55 -2.74
CA ASN A 60 0.50 16.15 -3.32
C ASN A 60 -0.71 15.75 -2.46
N VAL A 61 -1.66 16.67 -2.31
CA VAL A 61 -2.98 16.33 -1.76
C VAL A 61 -3.76 15.60 -2.83
N ALA A 62 -4.12 14.34 -2.58
CA ALA A 62 -4.77 13.50 -3.56
C ALA A 62 -5.79 12.55 -2.91
N ASP A 63 -6.99 12.53 -3.49
CA ASP A 63 -8.00 11.53 -3.21
C ASP A 63 -7.91 10.44 -4.28
N VAL A 64 -7.51 9.23 -3.89
CA VAL A 64 -7.32 8.10 -4.81
C VAL A 64 -8.62 7.65 -5.49
N SER A 65 -9.78 8.01 -4.96
CA SER A 65 -11.08 7.74 -5.57
C SER A 65 -11.39 8.63 -6.78
N ASN A 66 -10.72 9.77 -6.91
CA ASN A 66 -10.95 10.71 -8.01
C ASN A 66 -9.96 10.49 -9.16
N PHE A 67 -10.35 9.66 -10.14
CA PHE A 67 -9.47 9.31 -11.26
C PHE A 67 -8.98 10.52 -12.07
N GLU A 68 -9.83 11.48 -12.37
CA GLU A 68 -9.47 12.63 -13.20
C GLU A 68 -8.35 13.45 -12.55
N LYS A 69 -8.46 13.72 -11.24
CA LYS A 69 -7.42 14.41 -10.48
C LYS A 69 -6.14 13.59 -10.36
N ILE A 70 -6.27 12.29 -10.12
CA ILE A 70 -5.12 11.36 -10.07
C ILE A 70 -4.37 11.39 -11.40
N ASN A 71 -5.07 11.20 -12.51
CA ASN A 71 -4.48 11.17 -13.84
C ASN A 71 -3.79 12.50 -14.17
N GLN A 72 -4.43 13.64 -13.91
CA GLN A 72 -3.83 14.94 -14.10
C GLN A 72 -2.56 15.12 -13.26
N THR A 73 -2.58 14.73 -11.99
CA THR A 73 -1.42 14.83 -11.09
C THR A 73 -0.27 13.96 -11.58
N VAL A 74 -0.54 12.73 -12.04
CA VAL A 74 0.49 11.85 -12.63
C VAL A 74 1.10 12.47 -13.87
N LEU A 75 0.29 13.04 -14.77
CA LEU A 75 0.79 13.72 -15.97
C LEU A 75 1.71 14.91 -15.59
N GLU A 76 1.37 15.69 -14.57
CA GLU A 76 2.24 16.80 -14.12
C GLU A 76 3.54 16.29 -13.47
N ILE A 77 3.52 15.18 -12.76
CA ILE A 77 4.73 14.53 -12.23
C ILE A 77 5.60 14.05 -13.39
N ASN A 78 5.01 13.37 -14.38
CA ASN A 78 5.75 12.79 -15.51
C ASN A 78 6.40 13.82 -16.42
N LYS A 79 5.99 15.10 -16.37
CA LYS A 79 6.72 16.22 -17.04
C LYS A 79 8.09 16.49 -16.41
N LYS A 80 8.33 16.07 -15.17
CA LYS A 80 9.53 16.39 -14.39
C LYS A 80 10.37 15.15 -14.07
N THR A 81 9.73 14.02 -13.84
CA THR A 81 10.39 12.76 -13.46
C THR A 81 9.44 11.59 -13.74
N ASN A 82 10.00 10.41 -14.01
CA ASN A 82 9.21 9.19 -14.14
C ASN A 82 8.83 8.65 -12.76
N ILE A 83 7.66 8.02 -12.66
CA ILE A 83 7.28 7.24 -11.48
C ILE A 83 7.73 5.79 -11.73
N ASP A 84 8.84 5.40 -11.09
CA ASP A 84 9.43 4.07 -11.22
C ASP A 84 8.76 3.04 -10.29
N ILE A 85 8.28 3.51 -9.13
CA ILE A 85 7.72 2.65 -8.09
C ILE A 85 6.37 3.23 -7.65
N LEU A 86 5.34 2.37 -7.60
CA LEU A 86 4.02 2.71 -7.07
C LEU A 86 3.69 1.83 -5.87
N ILE A 87 3.43 2.45 -4.72
CA ILE A 87 2.95 1.76 -3.52
C ILE A 87 1.50 2.18 -3.27
N ASN A 88 0.57 1.31 -3.58
CA ASN A 88 -0.84 1.47 -3.27
C ASN A 88 -1.09 1.06 -1.82
N ASN A 89 -1.01 2.03 -0.92
CA ASN A 89 -1.17 1.82 0.52
C ASN A 89 -2.42 2.53 1.08
N ALA A 90 -2.96 3.55 0.41
CA ALA A 90 -4.18 4.22 0.84
C ALA A 90 -5.33 3.22 1.04
N GLY A 91 -6.08 3.36 2.13
CA GLY A 91 -7.21 2.50 2.42
C GLY A 91 -7.83 2.76 3.78
N ILE A 92 -9.06 2.30 3.93
CA ILE A 92 -9.85 2.38 5.16
C ILE A 92 -10.42 1.02 5.52
N THR A 93 -10.68 0.79 6.80
CA THR A 93 -11.32 -0.45 7.28
C THR A 93 -12.84 -0.44 7.14
N GLY A 94 -13.45 0.75 7.16
CA GLY A 94 -14.87 0.91 7.34
C GLY A 94 -15.33 0.55 8.76
N PRO A 95 -16.64 0.62 9.05
CA PRO A 95 -17.21 0.23 10.33
C PRO A 95 -17.16 -1.31 10.55
N THR A 96 -17.28 -1.72 11.79
CA THR A 96 -17.40 -3.12 12.19
C THR A 96 -18.86 -3.44 12.35
N ALA A 97 -19.44 -4.25 11.45
CA ALA A 97 -20.83 -4.68 11.47
C ALA A 97 -20.99 -6.01 10.74
N GLU A 98 -22.01 -6.77 11.13
CA GLU A 98 -22.43 -7.98 10.42
C GLU A 98 -22.92 -7.62 9.01
N LEU A 99 -22.71 -8.53 8.06
CA LEU A 99 -23.00 -8.28 6.64
C LEU A 99 -24.41 -7.72 6.39
N TRP A 100 -25.41 -8.32 7.02
CA TRP A 100 -26.83 -7.93 6.85
C TRP A 100 -27.20 -6.60 7.51
N ASN A 101 -26.35 -6.10 8.40
CA ASN A 101 -26.49 -4.80 9.06
C ASN A 101 -25.50 -3.75 8.51
N TYR A 102 -24.68 -4.13 7.50
CA TYR A 102 -23.66 -3.22 6.97
C TYR A 102 -24.30 -2.15 6.08
N SER A 103 -23.98 -0.89 6.32
CA SER A 103 -24.48 0.23 5.52
C SER A 103 -23.98 0.13 4.06
N ILE A 104 -24.89 0.29 3.10
CA ILE A 104 -24.54 0.33 1.66
C ILE A 104 -23.58 1.49 1.36
N ASN A 105 -23.77 2.65 2.00
CA ASN A 105 -22.91 3.80 1.81
C ASN A 105 -21.50 3.53 2.31
N ASP A 106 -21.34 2.90 3.48
CA ASP A 106 -20.04 2.52 4.02
C ASP A 106 -19.38 1.44 3.17
N TRP A 107 -20.14 0.46 2.69
CA TRP A 107 -19.67 -0.54 1.74
C TRP A 107 -19.08 0.13 0.50
N ASN A 108 -19.86 0.99 -0.16
CA ASN A 108 -19.44 1.68 -1.37
C ASN A 108 -18.20 2.53 -1.13
N LYS A 109 -18.12 3.24 0.00
CA LYS A 109 -16.95 4.05 0.37
C LYS A 109 -15.68 3.20 0.55
N VAL A 110 -15.78 2.03 1.18
CA VAL A 110 -14.63 1.12 1.35
C VAL A 110 -14.17 0.57 0.00
N ILE A 111 -15.09 0.14 -0.86
CA ILE A 111 -14.76 -0.36 -2.20
C ILE A 111 -14.13 0.76 -3.03
N GLU A 112 -14.70 1.96 -2.99
CA GLU A 112 -14.23 3.11 -3.75
C GLU A 112 -12.78 3.49 -3.40
N ILE A 113 -12.45 3.54 -2.12
CA ILE A 113 -11.10 3.90 -1.68
C ILE A 113 -10.12 2.74 -1.88
N ASN A 114 -10.47 1.55 -1.40
CA ASN A 114 -9.50 0.45 -1.32
C ASN A 114 -9.26 -0.24 -2.65
N LEU A 115 -10.30 -0.43 -3.45
CA LEU A 115 -10.23 -1.13 -4.74
C LEU A 115 -10.13 -0.17 -5.91
N ASN A 116 -11.13 0.72 -6.08
CA ASN A 116 -11.13 1.66 -7.19
C ASN A 116 -9.95 2.63 -7.09
N GLY A 117 -9.58 3.08 -5.87
CA GLY A 117 -8.39 3.91 -5.66
C GLY A 117 -7.10 3.20 -6.08
N THR A 118 -6.94 1.92 -5.77
CA THR A 118 -5.80 1.10 -6.25
C THR A 118 -5.80 0.98 -7.78
N PHE A 119 -6.95 0.70 -8.37
CA PHE A 119 -7.13 0.64 -9.83
C PHE A 119 -6.80 1.98 -10.49
N ASN A 120 -7.32 3.08 -9.98
CA ASN A 120 -7.10 4.42 -10.50
C ASN A 120 -5.61 4.79 -10.55
N CYS A 121 -4.88 4.54 -9.46
CA CYS A 121 -3.45 4.79 -9.39
C CYS A 121 -2.68 3.91 -10.38
N CYS A 122 -2.99 2.62 -10.48
CA CYS A 122 -2.37 1.74 -11.45
C CYS A 122 -2.66 2.22 -12.89
N LYS A 123 -3.92 2.53 -13.20
CA LYS A 123 -4.34 3.00 -14.53
C LYS A 123 -3.63 4.28 -14.95
N ALA A 124 -3.39 5.21 -14.02
CA ALA A 124 -2.72 6.47 -14.32
C ALA A 124 -1.20 6.30 -14.49
N VAL A 125 -0.56 5.41 -13.70
CA VAL A 125 0.91 5.30 -13.65
C VAL A 125 1.47 4.32 -14.68
N VAL A 126 0.78 3.20 -14.93
CA VAL A 126 1.28 2.11 -15.78
C VAL A 126 1.64 2.53 -17.21
N PRO A 127 0.90 3.41 -17.91
CA PRO A 127 1.29 3.82 -19.27
C PRO A 127 2.72 4.37 -19.36
N ASN A 128 3.12 5.25 -18.44
CA ASN A 128 4.48 5.79 -18.41
C ASN A 128 5.53 4.72 -18.01
N MET A 129 5.19 3.79 -17.11
CA MET A 129 6.06 2.65 -16.81
C MET A 129 6.29 1.76 -18.06
N ILE A 130 5.27 1.59 -18.89
CA ILE A 130 5.37 0.83 -20.16
C ILE A 130 6.31 1.53 -21.14
N GLU A 131 6.16 2.85 -21.32
CA GLU A 131 7.02 3.67 -22.19
C GLU A 131 8.49 3.59 -21.77
N ASN A 132 8.76 3.67 -20.48
CA ASN A 132 10.11 3.60 -19.92
C ASN A 132 10.63 2.16 -19.73
N ASN A 133 9.82 1.16 -20.01
CA ASN A 133 10.09 -0.27 -19.78
C ASN A 133 10.66 -0.55 -18.37
N TYR A 134 10.12 0.12 -17.36
CA TYR A 134 10.49 -0.09 -15.96
C TYR A 134 9.31 0.22 -15.03
N GLY A 135 9.06 -0.67 -14.08
CA GLY A 135 8.08 -0.42 -13.04
C GLY A 135 8.10 -1.45 -11.91
N ARG A 136 7.86 -0.98 -10.69
CA ARG A 136 7.64 -1.82 -9.51
C ARG A 136 6.37 -1.37 -8.81
N ILE A 137 5.35 -2.21 -8.79
CA ILE A 137 4.06 -1.92 -8.17
C ILE A 137 3.87 -2.86 -6.98
N VAL A 138 3.64 -2.30 -5.80
CA VAL A 138 3.32 -3.07 -4.59
C VAL A 138 1.99 -2.60 -4.03
N ASN A 139 1.02 -3.49 -4.00
CA ASN A 139 -0.31 -3.25 -3.46
C ASN A 139 -0.39 -3.75 -2.01
N ILE A 140 -0.70 -2.86 -1.07
CA ILE A 140 -0.89 -3.25 0.33
C ILE A 140 -2.31 -3.77 0.50
N SER A 141 -2.42 -5.10 0.49
CA SER A 141 -3.66 -5.79 0.78
C SER A 141 -3.79 -6.04 2.29
N SER A 142 -4.21 -7.21 2.69
CA SER A 142 -4.36 -7.63 4.09
C SER A 142 -4.51 -9.15 4.15
N VAL A 143 -4.15 -9.75 5.27
CA VAL A 143 -4.54 -11.11 5.60
C VAL A 143 -6.07 -11.29 5.55
N ALA A 144 -6.84 -10.24 5.85
CA ALA A 144 -8.29 -10.25 5.73
C ALA A 144 -8.79 -10.47 4.29
N GLY A 145 -7.99 -10.14 3.28
CA GLY A 145 -8.28 -10.44 1.88
C GLY A 145 -8.05 -11.91 1.50
N LYS A 146 -7.32 -12.66 2.32
CA LYS A 146 -7.12 -14.11 2.17
C LYS A 146 -8.14 -14.91 3.00
N ASP A 147 -8.23 -14.61 4.29
CA ASP A 147 -8.99 -15.42 5.25
C ASP A 147 -10.44 -14.95 5.42
N GLY A 148 -10.75 -13.69 5.06
CA GLY A 148 -11.98 -13.03 5.52
C GLY A 148 -11.95 -12.70 7.02
N ASN A 149 -12.55 -11.59 7.41
CA ASN A 149 -12.77 -11.26 8.82
C ASN A 149 -14.25 -11.07 9.07
N ALA A 150 -14.79 -11.76 10.08
CA ALA A 150 -16.15 -11.51 10.53
C ALA A 150 -16.33 -10.01 10.87
N ASN A 151 -17.49 -9.47 10.57
CA ASN A 151 -17.87 -8.06 10.79
C ASN A 151 -17.05 -7.02 10.00
N ALA A 152 -16.28 -7.45 8.98
CA ALA A 152 -15.47 -6.58 8.11
C ALA A 152 -15.65 -6.96 6.63
N SER A 153 -16.89 -7.18 6.21
CA SER A 153 -17.21 -7.72 4.87
C SER A 153 -16.67 -6.82 3.74
N ALA A 154 -16.93 -5.51 3.78
CA ALA A 154 -16.45 -4.58 2.76
C ALA A 154 -14.93 -4.53 2.69
N TYR A 155 -14.25 -4.46 3.84
CA TYR A 155 -12.80 -4.47 3.91
C TYR A 155 -12.20 -5.75 3.35
N SER A 156 -12.66 -6.91 3.81
CA SER A 156 -12.17 -8.22 3.37
C SER A 156 -12.36 -8.41 1.87
N SER A 157 -13.55 -8.09 1.35
CA SER A 157 -13.87 -8.16 -0.08
C SER A 157 -12.98 -7.23 -0.90
N SER A 158 -12.81 -5.96 -0.48
CA SER A 158 -11.95 -5.01 -1.18
C SER A 158 -10.50 -5.49 -1.23
N LYS A 159 -9.97 -6.03 -0.12
CA LYS A 159 -8.59 -6.51 -0.05
C LYS A 159 -8.38 -7.81 -0.82
N ALA A 160 -9.38 -8.69 -0.91
CA ALA A 160 -9.37 -9.86 -1.79
C ALA A 160 -9.36 -9.45 -3.28
N ALA A 161 -10.18 -8.47 -3.64
CA ALA A 161 -10.21 -7.92 -5.00
C ALA A 161 -8.87 -7.29 -5.42
N VAL A 162 -8.17 -6.61 -4.51
CA VAL A 162 -6.82 -6.09 -4.75
C VAL A 162 -5.82 -7.22 -5.04
N LEU A 163 -5.95 -8.40 -4.41
CA LEU A 163 -5.11 -9.56 -4.75
C LEU A 163 -5.36 -10.07 -6.18
N ALA A 164 -6.63 -10.12 -6.59
CA ALA A 164 -7.00 -10.49 -7.95
C ALA A 164 -6.47 -9.47 -8.98
N LEU A 165 -6.68 -8.17 -8.73
CA LEU A 165 -6.14 -7.09 -9.56
C LEU A 165 -4.62 -7.18 -9.71
N THR A 166 -3.89 -7.44 -8.63
CA THR A 166 -2.44 -7.64 -8.64
C THR A 166 -2.02 -8.77 -9.56
N LYS A 167 -2.72 -9.92 -9.47
CA LYS A 167 -2.42 -11.09 -10.29
C LYS A 167 -2.70 -10.84 -11.77
N THR A 168 -3.81 -10.17 -12.08
CA THR A 168 -4.18 -9.82 -13.45
C THR A 168 -3.15 -8.87 -14.05
N LEU A 169 -2.93 -7.72 -13.42
CA LEU A 169 -2.00 -6.71 -13.94
C LEU A 169 -0.55 -7.24 -14.04
N GLY A 170 -0.12 -8.07 -13.08
CA GLY A 170 1.21 -8.68 -13.13
C GLY A 170 1.39 -9.66 -14.31
N LYS A 171 0.33 -10.37 -14.73
CA LYS A 171 0.35 -11.22 -15.93
C LYS A 171 0.34 -10.39 -17.21
N GLU A 172 -0.46 -9.33 -17.26
CA GLU A 172 -0.55 -8.42 -18.41
C GLU A 172 0.80 -7.73 -18.70
N LEU A 173 1.58 -7.46 -17.67
CA LEU A 173 2.87 -6.76 -17.76
C LEU A 173 4.09 -7.70 -17.73
N ALA A 174 3.90 -9.02 -17.69
CA ALA A 174 4.98 -10.00 -17.54
C ALA A 174 6.04 -9.96 -18.64
N GLY A 175 5.68 -9.52 -19.85
CA GLY A 175 6.61 -9.37 -20.99
C GLY A 175 7.46 -8.08 -20.93
N LYS A 176 7.34 -7.27 -19.88
CA LYS A 176 8.06 -6.00 -19.68
C LYS A 176 8.88 -6.04 -18.39
N ASN A 177 9.82 -5.11 -18.22
CA ASN A 177 10.53 -4.96 -16.95
C ASN A 177 9.64 -4.26 -15.88
N ILE A 178 8.40 -4.75 -15.76
CA ILE A 178 7.43 -4.25 -14.79
C ILE A 178 6.93 -5.42 -13.94
N ALA A 179 7.08 -5.29 -12.62
CA ALA A 179 6.64 -6.32 -11.70
C ALA A 179 5.56 -5.79 -10.75
N VAL A 180 4.46 -6.55 -10.62
CA VAL A 180 3.30 -6.21 -9.80
C VAL A 180 3.13 -7.25 -8.71
N LYS A 181 3.10 -6.81 -7.45
CA LYS A 181 3.05 -7.68 -6.28
C LYS A 181 2.05 -7.16 -5.25
N ALA A 182 1.57 -8.03 -4.40
CA ALA A 182 0.79 -7.64 -3.22
C ALA A 182 1.46 -8.14 -1.94
N VAL A 183 1.20 -7.43 -0.85
CA VAL A 183 1.60 -7.84 0.50
C VAL A 183 0.35 -7.98 1.36
N THR A 184 0.30 -9.03 2.20
CA THR A 184 -0.84 -9.33 3.08
C THR A 184 -0.43 -9.25 4.55
N PRO A 185 -0.34 -8.01 5.12
CA PRO A 185 -0.03 -7.85 6.54
C PRO A 185 -1.19 -8.29 7.44
N SER A 186 -0.82 -8.76 8.64
CA SER A 186 -1.74 -8.88 9.79
C SER A 186 -1.84 -7.55 10.54
N GLY A 187 -2.46 -7.56 11.73
CA GLY A 187 -2.51 -6.41 12.62
C GLY A 187 -1.11 -5.92 12.98
N ALA A 188 -0.89 -4.61 12.84
CA ALA A 188 0.39 -3.99 13.14
C ALA A 188 0.31 -3.09 14.37
N LYS A 189 1.44 -2.93 15.02
CA LYS A 189 1.61 -2.03 16.16
C LYS A 189 1.54 -0.57 15.70
N THR A 190 0.34 -0.03 15.68
CA THR A 190 0.05 1.37 15.35
C THR A 190 -0.66 2.04 16.52
N ARG A 191 -0.77 3.37 16.49
CA ARG A 191 -1.50 4.13 17.51
C ARG A 191 -2.96 3.69 17.73
N ILE A 192 -3.53 2.94 16.79
CA ILE A 192 -4.88 2.38 16.93
C ILE A 192 -4.95 1.38 18.10
N LEU A 193 -3.86 0.65 18.38
CA LEU A 193 -3.81 -0.29 19.49
C LEU A 193 -3.95 0.39 20.86
N ASP A 194 -3.48 1.63 20.99
CA ASP A 194 -3.56 2.38 22.23
C ASP A 194 -5.03 2.74 22.62
N GLN A 195 -5.95 2.59 21.66
CA GLN A 195 -7.39 2.86 21.82
C GLN A 195 -8.21 1.58 21.98
N MET A 196 -7.59 0.40 21.95
CA MET A 196 -8.25 -0.89 22.06
C MET A 196 -8.22 -1.42 23.48
N THR A 197 -9.26 -2.19 23.86
CA THR A 197 -9.27 -2.90 25.14
C THR A 197 -8.28 -4.05 25.13
N ASP A 198 -7.70 -4.39 26.28
CA ASP A 198 -6.80 -5.57 26.42
C ASP A 198 -7.43 -6.86 25.96
N LYS A 199 -8.74 -7.04 26.14
CA LYS A 199 -9.50 -8.19 25.65
C LYS A 199 -9.46 -8.28 24.14
N HIS A 200 -9.63 -7.15 23.45
CA HIS A 200 -9.60 -7.09 21.98
C HIS A 200 -8.19 -7.33 21.44
N VAL A 201 -7.18 -6.74 22.08
CA VAL A 201 -5.76 -6.97 21.74
C VAL A 201 -5.40 -8.46 21.89
N LYS A 202 -5.77 -9.10 23.01
CA LYS A 202 -5.56 -10.55 23.21
C LYS A 202 -6.26 -11.40 22.17
N PHE A 203 -7.49 -11.06 21.81
CA PHE A 203 -8.24 -11.75 20.75
C PHE A 203 -7.56 -11.62 19.39
N MET A 204 -7.05 -10.44 19.02
CA MET A 204 -6.31 -10.27 17.77
C MET A 204 -5.02 -11.09 17.77
N LEU A 205 -4.27 -11.08 18.86
CA LEU A 205 -3.02 -11.82 19.00
C LEU A 205 -3.22 -13.33 18.99
N SER A 206 -4.33 -13.84 19.55
CA SER A 206 -4.63 -15.28 19.54
C SER A 206 -4.74 -15.86 18.12
N LYS A 207 -4.97 -15.02 17.11
CA LYS A 207 -5.02 -15.41 15.69
C LYS A 207 -3.66 -15.40 15.01
N VAL A 208 -2.61 -14.90 15.67
CA VAL A 208 -1.28 -14.73 15.09
C VAL A 208 -0.31 -15.72 15.78
N PRO A 209 0.13 -16.79 15.12
CA PRO A 209 1.04 -17.79 15.71
C PRO A 209 2.34 -17.22 16.27
N ARG A 210 2.85 -16.12 15.69
CA ARG A 210 4.02 -15.39 16.21
C ARG A 210 3.80 -14.75 17.58
N GLY A 211 2.56 -14.65 18.10
CA GLY A 211 2.21 -14.12 19.42
C GLY A 211 2.45 -12.61 19.59
N ARG A 212 2.72 -11.87 18.52
CA ARG A 212 2.93 -10.41 18.55
C ARG A 212 2.37 -9.74 17.30
N PHE A 213 2.16 -8.43 17.40
CA PHE A 213 1.83 -7.61 16.23
C PHE A 213 3.04 -7.42 15.31
N LEU A 214 2.74 -7.17 14.04
CA LEU A 214 3.72 -6.77 13.04
C LEU A 214 4.33 -5.41 13.40
N GLU A 215 5.64 -5.29 13.36
CA GLU A 215 6.33 -4.00 13.47
C GLU A 215 6.35 -3.30 12.09
N LEU A 216 6.23 -1.98 12.09
CA LEU A 216 6.17 -1.20 10.85
C LEU A 216 7.41 -1.41 9.98
N GLN A 217 8.57 -1.54 10.61
CA GLN A 217 9.86 -1.74 9.92
C GLN A 217 9.95 -3.10 9.22
N GLU A 218 9.25 -4.13 9.69
CA GLU A 218 9.23 -5.45 9.05
C GLU A 218 8.49 -5.35 7.71
N LEU A 219 7.34 -4.64 7.69
CA LEU A 219 6.60 -4.40 6.45
C LEU A 219 7.38 -3.51 5.49
N SER A 220 7.91 -2.37 5.95
CA SER A 220 8.63 -1.44 5.08
C SER A 220 9.89 -2.06 4.48
N SER A 221 10.56 -2.97 5.20
CA SER A 221 11.70 -3.72 4.69
C SER A 221 11.30 -4.69 3.58
N LEU A 222 10.20 -5.43 3.76
CA LEU A 222 9.65 -6.32 2.72
C LEU A 222 9.24 -5.52 1.48
N VAL A 223 8.50 -4.42 1.65
CA VAL A 223 8.05 -3.58 0.54
C VAL A 223 9.24 -2.95 -0.20
N CYS A 224 10.29 -2.55 0.51
CA CYS A 224 11.51 -2.02 -0.09
C CYS A 224 12.21 -3.07 -0.97
N TRP A 225 12.38 -4.30 -0.48
CA TRP A 225 12.92 -5.40 -1.27
C TRP A 225 12.06 -5.72 -2.50
N LEU A 226 10.74 -5.78 -2.33
CA LEU A 226 9.81 -6.03 -3.44
C LEU A 226 9.86 -4.94 -4.53
N SER A 227 10.32 -3.74 -4.17
CA SER A 227 10.45 -2.59 -5.07
C SER A 227 11.84 -2.44 -5.67
N SER A 228 12.82 -3.23 -5.23
CA SER A 228 14.19 -3.21 -5.72
C SER A 228 14.38 -4.06 -6.98
N GLU A 229 15.52 -3.92 -7.64
CA GLU A 229 15.89 -4.75 -8.79
C GLU A 229 16.26 -6.17 -8.38
N GLU A 230 16.64 -6.40 -7.13
CA GLU A 230 16.90 -7.73 -6.59
C GLU A 230 15.67 -8.65 -6.62
N ASN A 231 14.48 -8.08 -6.73
CA ASN A 231 13.21 -8.80 -6.90
C ASN A 231 12.59 -8.52 -8.27
N SER A 232 13.34 -8.73 -9.34
CA SER A 232 12.85 -8.50 -10.71
C SER A 232 12.04 -9.66 -11.27
N PHE A 233 12.28 -10.88 -10.84
CA PHE A 233 11.62 -12.08 -11.37
C PHE A 233 10.21 -12.31 -10.82
N SER A 234 9.93 -11.93 -9.58
CA SER A 234 8.61 -12.14 -8.98
C SER A 234 7.61 -11.10 -9.48
N THR A 235 6.56 -11.57 -10.15
CA THR A 235 5.39 -10.76 -10.54
C THR A 235 4.11 -11.55 -10.33
N ALA A 236 2.95 -10.88 -10.28
CA ALA A 236 1.64 -11.48 -10.00
C ALA A 236 1.58 -12.27 -8.68
N ALA A 237 2.51 -12.01 -7.76
CA ALA A 237 2.71 -12.75 -6.54
C ALA A 237 2.13 -12.03 -5.31
N VAL A 238 1.73 -12.83 -4.32
CA VAL A 238 1.24 -12.36 -3.02
C VAL A 238 2.23 -12.76 -1.94
N PHE A 239 2.79 -11.79 -1.24
CA PHE A 239 3.75 -11.99 -0.17
C PHE A 239 3.08 -11.87 1.19
N ASP A 240 3.08 -12.98 1.92
CA ASP A 240 2.49 -13.01 3.27
C ASP A 240 3.42 -12.40 4.31
N ILE A 241 2.86 -11.55 5.18
CA ILE A 241 3.52 -11.04 6.37
C ILE A 241 2.52 -11.05 7.55
N SER A 242 1.80 -12.16 7.69
CA SER A 242 0.74 -12.34 8.68
C SER A 242 1.20 -12.91 10.02
N GLY A 243 2.48 -13.28 10.14
CA GLY A 243 2.99 -13.94 11.34
C GLY A 243 2.49 -15.38 11.49
N GLY A 244 2.22 -16.05 10.37
CA GLY A 244 1.72 -17.42 10.30
C GLY A 244 0.20 -17.55 10.41
N ARG A 245 -0.54 -16.42 10.42
CA ARG A 245 -2.01 -16.44 10.49
C ARG A 245 -2.63 -17.04 9.23
N SER A 246 -2.06 -16.75 8.08
CA SER A 246 -2.47 -17.29 6.78
C SER A 246 -1.30 -18.05 6.16
N THR A 247 -1.57 -19.17 5.46
CA THR A 247 -0.55 -20.10 4.97
C THR A 247 -0.60 -20.37 3.46
N TYR A 248 -1.39 -19.61 2.71
CA TYR A 248 -1.49 -19.75 1.25
C TYR A 248 -1.36 -18.42 0.53
#